data_f60f8b1d97fd818acacd45cedde32a85
#
_entry.id   f60f8b1d97fd818acacd45cedde32a85
#
_cell.length_a   1.000
_cell.length_b   1.000
_cell.length_c   1.000
_cell.angle_alpha   90.00
_cell.angle_beta   90.00
_cell.angle_gamma   90.00
#
_symmetry.space_group_name_H-M   'P 1'
#
loop_
_entity.id
_entity.type
_entity.pdbx_description
1 polymer ?
#
loop_
_entity_poly.entity_id
_entity_poly.type
_entity_poly.pdbx_seq_one_letter_code
_entity_poly.pdbx_strand_id
1 'polypeptide(L)'
;MLSSIKSIIERKSNGTSITSEMLNLEIDYISKTLELMRDAQEISNDAYLDSGSIQGGLTVVSSLIEQKISDSEIDSLMETLNSRAINLEERYPGLSIILESYRN
;
A
#
# COMPACT_ATOMS: atom_id res chain seq x y z
N MET A 1 -5.80 0.18 0.97
CA MET A 1 -4.51 0.11 0.24
C MET A 1 -4.52 0.89 -1.06
N LEU A 2 -5.60 0.84 -1.77
CA LEU A 2 -5.71 1.59 -3.03
C LEU A 2 -5.49 3.10 -2.80
N SER A 3 -6.09 3.68 -1.77
CA SER A 3 -5.93 5.10 -1.45
C SER A 3 -4.50 5.46 -1.07
N SER A 4 -3.80 4.58 -0.34
CA SER A 4 -2.38 4.77 0.02
C SER A 4 -1.51 4.83 -1.22
N ILE A 5 -1.70 3.89 -2.14
CA ILE A 5 -0.90 3.81 -3.36
C ILE A 5 -1.18 5.00 -4.27
N LYS A 6 -2.43 5.37 -4.45
CA LYS A 6 -2.81 6.54 -5.25
C LYS A 6 -2.22 7.83 -4.67
N SER A 7 -2.24 7.98 -3.37
CA SER A 7 -1.66 9.14 -2.69
C SER A 7 -0.15 9.25 -2.94
N ILE A 8 0.57 8.14 -2.90
CA ILE A 8 2.01 8.11 -3.17
C ILE A 8 2.30 8.50 -4.62
N ILE A 9 1.54 7.93 -5.57
CA ILE A 9 1.69 8.24 -6.99
C ILE A 9 1.42 9.73 -7.25
N GLU A 10 0.38 10.29 -6.66
CA GLU A 10 0.03 11.70 -6.80
C GLU A 10 1.13 12.61 -6.27
N ARG A 11 1.71 12.29 -5.13
CA ARG A 11 2.81 13.06 -4.55
C ARG A 11 4.02 13.09 -5.48
N LYS A 12 4.38 11.95 -6.07
CA LYS A 12 5.48 11.88 -7.04
C LYS A 12 5.16 12.72 -8.28
N SER A 13 3.96 12.64 -8.79
CA SER A 13 3.52 13.42 -9.96
C SER A 13 3.55 14.91 -9.69
N ASN A 14 3.28 15.34 -8.47
CA ASN A 14 3.30 16.75 -8.08
C ASN A 14 4.70 17.25 -7.69
N GLY A 15 5.73 16.43 -7.86
CA GLY A 15 7.09 16.80 -7.52
C GLY A 15 7.45 16.74 -6.05
N THR A 16 6.55 16.20 -5.21
CA THR A 16 6.82 16.00 -3.79
C THR A 16 7.74 14.81 -3.62
N SER A 17 8.80 14.97 -2.85
CA SER A 17 9.73 13.87 -2.58
C SER A 17 9.06 12.78 -1.76
N ILE A 18 9.26 11.53 -2.19
CA ILE A 18 8.82 10.34 -1.47
C ILE A 18 10.05 9.78 -0.75
N THR A 19 9.97 9.63 0.57
CA THR A 19 11.06 9.08 1.37
C THR A 19 10.73 7.68 1.86
N SER A 20 11.76 6.87 2.13
CA SER A 20 11.58 5.55 2.72
C SER A 20 10.90 5.63 4.10
N GLU A 21 11.23 6.67 4.86
CA GLU A 21 10.63 6.90 6.18
C GLU A 21 9.11 7.09 6.07
N MET A 22 8.66 7.91 5.13
CA MET A 22 7.24 8.13 4.88
C MET A 22 6.52 6.84 4.45
N LEU A 23 7.16 6.06 3.58
CA LEU A 23 6.62 4.77 3.14
C LEU A 23 6.55 3.78 4.30
N ASN A 24 7.57 3.73 5.14
CA ASN A 24 7.61 2.82 6.28
C ASN A 24 6.50 3.12 7.29
N LEU A 25 6.16 4.38 7.49
CA LEU A 25 5.03 4.76 8.34
C LEU A 25 3.71 4.25 7.75
N GLU A 26 3.54 4.36 6.44
CA GLU A 26 2.34 3.88 5.76
C GLU A 26 2.24 2.34 5.78
N ILE A 27 3.35 1.66 5.55
CA ILE A 27 3.44 0.20 5.63
C ILE A 27 3.06 -0.28 7.03
N ASP A 28 3.56 0.39 8.05
CA ASP A 28 3.26 0.07 9.44
C ASP A 28 1.77 0.22 9.75
N TYR A 29 1.17 1.31 9.28
CA TYR A 29 -0.27 1.55 9.41
C TYR A 29 -1.07 0.42 8.76
N ILE A 30 -0.75 0.09 7.52
CA ILE A 30 -1.43 -0.96 6.75
C ILE A 30 -1.30 -2.31 7.47
N SER A 31 -0.09 -2.65 7.89
CA SER A 31 0.20 -3.93 8.55
C SER A 31 -0.61 -4.11 9.84
N LYS A 32 -0.55 -3.12 10.71
CA LYS A 32 -1.25 -3.16 11.99
C LYS A 32 -2.76 -3.15 11.83
N THR A 33 -3.25 -2.35 10.90
CA THR A 33 -4.69 -2.23 10.65
C THR A 33 -5.26 -3.51 10.05
N LEU A 34 -4.56 -4.12 9.11
CA LEU A 34 -5.00 -5.40 8.53
C LEU A 34 -5.07 -6.50 9.59
N GLU A 35 -4.15 -6.54 10.53
CA GLU A 35 -4.21 -7.48 11.65
C GLU A 35 -5.45 -7.26 12.51
N LEU A 36 -5.75 -6.01 12.84
CA LEU A 36 -6.94 -5.64 13.60
C LEU A 36 -8.22 -6.03 12.87
N MET A 37 -8.27 -5.78 11.57
CA MET A 37 -9.43 -6.13 10.74
C MET A 37 -9.64 -7.64 10.67
N ARG A 38 -8.55 -8.41 10.55
CA ARG A 38 -8.60 -9.86 10.56
C ARG A 38 -9.11 -10.38 11.92
N ASP A 39 -8.55 -9.87 13.00
CA ASP A 39 -8.89 -10.30 14.36
C ASP A 39 -10.33 -9.94 14.71
N ALA A 40 -10.83 -8.82 14.21
CA ALA A 40 -12.21 -8.40 14.38
C ALA A 40 -13.17 -9.07 13.39
N GLN A 41 -12.67 -9.95 12.54
CA GLN A 41 -13.47 -10.64 11.51
C GLN A 41 -14.14 -9.69 10.50
N GLU A 42 -13.56 -8.53 10.30
CA GLU A 42 -14.03 -7.57 9.29
C GLU A 42 -13.58 -7.92 7.88
N ILE A 43 -12.53 -8.73 7.75
CA ILE A 43 -12.05 -9.27 6.48
C ILE A 43 -11.78 -10.77 6.63
N SER A 44 -11.83 -11.49 5.51
CA SER A 44 -11.50 -12.91 5.48
C SER A 44 -9.99 -13.13 5.61
N ASN A 45 -9.60 -14.35 5.95
CA ASN A 45 -8.19 -14.75 5.93
C ASN A 45 -7.61 -14.61 4.52
N ASP A 46 -8.38 -14.92 3.49
CA ASP A 46 -7.93 -14.80 2.11
C ASP A 46 -7.65 -13.35 1.74
N ALA A 47 -8.51 -12.42 2.16
CA ALA A 47 -8.28 -10.98 1.94
C ALA A 47 -7.01 -10.52 2.68
N TYR A 48 -6.81 -10.98 3.89
CA TYR A 48 -5.63 -10.66 4.68
C TYR A 48 -4.35 -11.15 3.99
N LEU A 49 -4.34 -12.41 3.53
CA LEU A 49 -3.19 -13.01 2.86
C LEU A 49 -2.90 -12.33 1.51
N ASP A 50 -3.93 -12.07 0.72
CA ASP A 50 -3.78 -11.40 -0.57
C ASP A 50 -3.26 -9.97 -0.42
N SER A 51 -3.62 -9.29 0.66
CA SER A 51 -3.14 -7.94 0.98
C SER A 51 -1.63 -7.92 1.26
N GLY A 52 -1.07 -9.03 1.71
CA GLY A 52 0.36 -9.15 2.00
C GLY A 52 1.26 -8.87 0.80
N SER A 53 0.82 -9.18 -0.41
CA SER A 53 1.60 -8.94 -1.63
C SER A 53 1.79 -7.43 -1.90
N ILE A 54 0.80 -6.61 -1.56
CA ILE A 54 0.90 -5.15 -1.70
C ILE A 54 1.80 -4.58 -0.61
N GLN A 55 1.64 -5.04 0.62
CA GLN A 55 2.52 -4.68 1.72
C GLN A 55 3.99 -4.97 1.39
N GLY A 56 4.26 -6.19 0.92
CA GLY A 56 5.60 -6.60 0.50
C GLY A 56 6.14 -5.74 -0.64
N GLY A 57 5.29 -5.39 -1.61
CA GLY A 57 5.65 -4.52 -2.71
C GLY A 57 6.03 -3.11 -2.24
N LEU A 58 5.28 -2.54 -1.30
CA LEU A 58 5.62 -1.23 -0.72
C LEU A 58 6.94 -1.27 0.05
N THR A 59 7.22 -2.37 0.73
CA THR A 59 8.51 -2.57 1.42
C THR A 59 9.67 -2.58 0.42
N VAL A 60 9.48 -3.20 -0.73
CA VAL A 60 10.48 -3.18 -1.81
C VAL A 60 10.68 -1.74 -2.31
N VAL A 61 9.61 -0.99 -2.52
CA VAL A 61 9.72 0.43 -2.94
C VAL A 61 10.53 1.23 -1.93
N SER A 62 10.28 1.05 -0.65
CA SER A 62 11.03 1.72 0.42
C SER A 62 12.53 1.41 0.32
N SER A 63 12.87 0.15 0.12
CA SER A 63 14.28 -0.27 -0.04
C SER A 63 14.93 0.33 -1.29
N LEU A 64 14.19 0.39 -2.40
CA LEU A 64 14.70 0.98 -3.64
C LEU A 64 14.99 2.47 -3.48
N ILE A 65 14.15 3.18 -2.75
CA ILE A 65 14.37 4.60 -2.45
C ILE A 65 15.63 4.77 -1.62
N GLU A 66 15.83 3.96 -0.59
CA GLU A 66 17.05 3.98 0.24
C GLU A 66 18.31 3.72 -0.59
N GLN A 67 18.21 2.83 -1.58
CA GLN A 67 19.32 2.49 -2.47
C GLN A 67 19.51 3.49 -3.59
N LYS A 68 18.69 4.52 -3.66
CA LYS A 68 18.72 5.57 -4.70
C LYS A 68 18.58 5.00 -6.11
N ILE A 69 17.71 4.02 -6.26
CA ILE A 69 17.37 3.45 -7.58
C ILE A 69 16.60 4.51 -8.39
N SER A 70 16.68 4.41 -9.71
CA SER A 70 16.09 5.39 -10.62
C SER A 70 14.58 5.57 -10.38
N ASP A 71 14.11 6.81 -10.59
CA ASP A 71 12.68 7.13 -10.46
C ASP A 71 11.82 6.32 -11.41
N SER A 72 12.30 6.02 -12.61
CA SER A 72 11.54 5.25 -13.57
C SER A 72 11.27 3.82 -13.11
N GLU A 73 12.21 3.20 -12.41
CA GLU A 73 12.02 1.86 -11.85
C GLU A 73 11.03 1.88 -10.69
N ILE A 74 11.13 2.90 -9.84
CA ILE A 74 10.20 3.08 -8.72
C ILE A 74 8.79 3.34 -9.24
N ASP A 75 8.64 4.20 -10.24
CA ASP A 75 7.34 4.49 -10.86
C ASP A 75 6.71 3.25 -11.49
N SER A 76 7.51 2.43 -12.15
CA SER A 76 7.07 1.18 -12.75
C SER A 76 6.53 0.21 -11.70
N LEU A 77 7.23 0.08 -10.57
CA LEU A 77 6.78 -0.77 -9.48
C LEU A 77 5.50 -0.21 -8.84
N MET A 78 5.41 1.11 -8.66
CA MET A 78 4.21 1.74 -8.11
C MET A 78 2.99 1.51 -9.02
N GLU A 79 3.17 1.56 -10.33
CA GLU A 79 2.11 1.24 -11.30
C GLU A 79 1.63 -0.21 -11.15
N THR A 80 2.56 -1.14 -10.97
CA THR A 80 2.26 -2.54 -10.73
C THR A 80 1.44 -2.71 -9.43
N LEU A 81 1.86 -2.03 -8.37
CA LEU A 81 1.16 -2.08 -7.09
C LEU A 81 -0.23 -1.46 -7.18
N ASN A 82 -0.38 -0.39 -7.96
CA ASN A 82 -1.68 0.23 -8.20
C ASN A 82 -2.64 -0.77 -8.87
N SER A 83 -2.17 -1.48 -9.90
CA SER A 83 -2.97 -2.50 -10.59
C SER A 83 -3.37 -3.63 -9.64
N ARG A 84 -2.44 -4.07 -8.80
CA ARG A 84 -2.73 -5.11 -7.80
C ARG A 84 -3.76 -4.64 -6.77
N ALA A 85 -3.67 -3.38 -6.34
CA ALA A 85 -4.62 -2.81 -5.38
C ALA A 85 -6.02 -2.67 -5.97
N ILE A 86 -6.12 -2.31 -7.24
CA ILE A 86 -7.40 -2.28 -7.96
C ILE A 86 -8.00 -3.68 -8.00
N ASN A 87 -7.23 -4.68 -8.38
CA ASN A 87 -7.69 -6.07 -8.44
C ASN A 87 -8.11 -6.58 -7.07
N LEU A 88 -7.38 -6.21 -6.03
CA LEU A 88 -7.69 -6.58 -4.66
C LEU A 88 -9.05 -6.00 -4.23
N GLU A 89 -9.29 -4.72 -4.55
CA GLU A 89 -10.56 -4.07 -4.24
C GLU A 89 -11.73 -4.67 -5.01
N GLU A 90 -11.52 -5.08 -6.25
CA GLU A 90 -12.54 -5.78 -7.05
C GLU A 90 -12.88 -7.15 -6.45
N ARG A 91 -11.88 -7.84 -5.93
CA ARG A 91 -12.06 -9.17 -5.32
C ARG A 91 -12.69 -9.08 -3.92
N TYR A 92 -12.35 -8.05 -3.17
CA TYR A 92 -12.84 -7.83 -1.80
C TYR A 92 -13.41 -6.41 -1.67
N PRO A 93 -14.61 -6.17 -2.23
CA PRO A 93 -15.20 -4.81 -2.22
C PRO A 93 -15.36 -4.27 -0.80
N GLY A 94 -14.95 -3.03 -0.60
CA GLY A 94 -15.03 -2.35 0.69
C GLY A 94 -13.76 -2.44 1.52
N LEU A 95 -12.77 -3.22 1.10
CA LEU A 95 -11.50 -3.38 1.84
C LEU A 95 -10.82 -2.03 2.10
N SER A 96 -10.70 -1.18 1.08
CA SER A 96 -10.06 0.13 1.21
C SER A 96 -10.82 1.05 2.16
N ILE A 97 -12.15 1.02 2.10
CA ILE A 97 -12.98 1.85 2.97
C ILE A 97 -12.79 1.46 4.43
N ILE A 98 -12.79 0.16 4.73
CA ILE A 98 -12.61 -0.33 6.10
C ILE A 98 -11.20 0.03 6.59
N LEU A 99 -10.18 -0.19 5.77
CA LEU A 99 -8.80 0.13 6.11
C LEU A 99 -8.64 1.62 6.46
N GLU A 100 -9.22 2.50 5.63
CA GLU A 100 -9.15 3.94 5.85
C GLU A 100 -9.97 4.40 7.06
N SER A 101 -11.02 3.66 7.42
CA SER A 101 -11.84 4.01 8.57
C SER A 101 -11.08 3.96 9.91
N TYR A 102 -9.97 3.23 9.95
CA TYR A 102 -9.11 3.16 11.14
C TYR A 102 -8.13 4.33 11.23
N ARG A 103 -8.00 5.09 10.15
CA ARG A 103 -7.06 6.20 10.08
C ARG A 103 -7.63 7.43 10.78
N ASN A 104 -7.10 7.73 11.92
CA ASN A 104 -7.44 8.96 12.64
C ASN A 104 -6.36 9.31 13.60
#